data_c460ef6e7ad9853cb1602a2ca0eca710
#
_entry.id   c460ef6e7ad9853cb1602a2ca0eca710
#
_cell.length_a   1.000
_cell.length_b   1.000
_cell.length_c   1.000
_cell.angle_alpha   90.00
_cell.angle_beta   90.00
_cell.angle_gamma   90.00
#
_symmetry.space_group_name_H-M   'P 1'
#
loop_
_entity.id
_entity.type
_entity.pdbx_description
1 polymer ?
#
loop_
_entity_poly.entity_id
_entity_poly.type
_entity_poly.pdbx_seq_one_letter_code
_entity_poly.pdbx_strand_id
1 'polypeptide(L)'
;MKIIALETSAVTASVAVTEDERLLAQSFQNSGLTHSATLMPMAADLLKNTGLTLDGMDVVAVASGPGSFTGVRIGVPAAKGLAWPGDKPCAPCSTLEAMAWQCAHVGGEICAAMDARRNQVYCARFRAENGALTRLTPDRAMGLDELADEVRASGLPQTLVGDGAHLVQRALEGLGLPCALMPPHLLYQTAWGVARCALRMAREGQLVSAAAMAPSYHRLSQAERELLSAEKRTAR
;
A
#
# COMPACT_ATOMS: atom_id res chain seq x y z
N MET A 1 -15.49 -13.55 7.32
CA MET A 1 -14.61 -13.67 6.12
C MET A 1 -13.17 -13.65 6.59
N LYS A 2 -12.41 -14.68 6.26
CA LYS A 2 -10.98 -14.78 6.59
C LYS A 2 -10.12 -14.34 5.42
N ILE A 3 -9.22 -13.41 5.66
CA ILE A 3 -8.36 -12.81 4.63
C ILE A 3 -6.90 -13.02 5.03
N ILE A 4 -6.09 -13.57 4.13
CA ILE A 4 -4.64 -13.48 4.22
C ILE A 4 -4.16 -12.34 3.32
N ALA A 5 -3.39 -11.41 3.88
CA ALA A 5 -2.93 -10.21 3.19
C ALA A 5 -1.40 -10.12 3.18
N LEU A 6 -0.86 -9.67 2.06
CA LEU A 6 0.58 -9.51 1.80
C LEU A 6 0.92 -8.06 1.50
N GLU A 7 2.02 -7.58 2.06
CA GLU A 7 2.57 -6.24 1.79
C GLU A 7 4.07 -6.33 1.54
N THR A 8 4.50 -5.86 0.38
CA THR A 8 5.92 -5.82 -0.04
C THR A 8 6.22 -4.60 -0.92
N SER A 9 5.28 -3.67 -1.00
CA SER A 9 5.34 -2.57 -1.98
C SER A 9 6.41 -1.50 -1.69
N ALA A 10 7.01 -1.51 -0.49
CA ALA A 10 8.01 -0.54 -0.06
C ALA A 10 9.20 -1.18 0.68
N VAL A 11 9.70 -0.50 1.71
CA VAL A 11 10.86 -0.94 2.51
C VAL A 11 10.52 -2.05 3.51
N THR A 12 9.25 -2.19 3.85
CA THR A 12 8.76 -3.17 4.82
C THR A 12 8.18 -4.40 4.12
N ALA A 13 8.26 -5.56 4.79
CA ALA A 13 7.52 -6.76 4.45
C ALA A 13 6.53 -7.07 5.57
N SER A 14 5.29 -7.39 5.22
CA SER A 14 4.27 -7.75 6.21
C SER A 14 3.30 -8.77 5.67
N VAL A 15 2.80 -9.64 6.57
CA VAL A 15 1.73 -10.59 6.32
C VAL A 15 0.73 -10.46 7.46
N ALA A 16 -0.56 -10.46 7.15
CA ALA A 16 -1.62 -10.46 8.15
C ALA A 16 -2.69 -11.49 7.83
N VAL A 17 -3.30 -12.04 8.88
CA VAL A 17 -4.53 -12.84 8.79
C VAL A 17 -5.60 -12.14 9.63
N THR A 18 -6.74 -11.90 9.00
CA THR A 18 -7.91 -11.27 9.65
C THR A 18 -9.13 -12.13 9.53
N GLU A 19 -10.09 -11.94 10.43
CA GLU A 19 -11.46 -12.45 10.32
C GLU A 19 -12.39 -11.24 10.41
N ASP A 20 -13.01 -10.89 9.29
CA ASP A 20 -13.71 -9.61 9.13
C ASP A 20 -12.80 -8.44 9.52
N GLU A 21 -13.19 -7.65 10.51
CA GLU A 21 -12.39 -6.50 10.99
C GLU A 21 -11.37 -6.87 12.07
N ARG A 22 -11.43 -8.11 12.60
CA ARG A 22 -10.55 -8.57 13.66
C ARG A 22 -9.22 -9.03 13.10
N LEU A 23 -8.13 -8.42 13.56
CA LEU A 23 -6.79 -8.92 13.32
C LEU A 23 -6.55 -10.18 14.15
N LEU A 24 -6.30 -11.32 13.51
CA LEU A 24 -5.95 -12.57 14.18
C LEU A 24 -4.46 -12.66 14.46
N ALA A 25 -3.65 -12.33 13.47
CA ALA A 25 -2.20 -12.25 13.60
C ALA A 25 -1.59 -11.38 12.51
N GLN A 26 -0.44 -10.78 12.79
CA GLN A 26 0.38 -10.03 11.85
C GLN A 26 1.85 -10.28 12.11
N SER A 27 2.61 -10.43 11.04
CA SER A 27 4.07 -10.37 11.02
C SER A 27 4.51 -9.13 10.25
N PHE A 28 5.48 -8.39 10.77
CA PHE A 28 5.99 -7.16 10.19
C PHE A 28 7.50 -7.13 10.31
N GLN A 29 8.19 -6.79 9.23
CA GLN A 29 9.64 -6.65 9.19
C GLN A 29 10.04 -5.35 8.50
N ASN A 30 10.95 -4.62 9.14
CA ASN A 30 11.66 -3.46 8.59
C ASN A 30 13.15 -3.64 8.86
N SER A 31 13.72 -4.76 8.39
CA SER A 31 15.09 -5.20 8.71
C SER A 31 16.07 -5.03 7.54
N GLY A 32 15.61 -4.54 6.38
CA GLY A 32 16.41 -4.44 5.18
C GLY A 32 16.67 -5.78 4.46
N LEU A 33 16.07 -6.87 4.94
CA LEU A 33 16.16 -8.17 4.27
C LEU A 33 15.29 -8.19 3.00
N THR A 34 15.70 -9.05 2.07
CA THR A 34 15.01 -9.19 0.79
C THR A 34 13.62 -9.81 0.97
N HIS A 35 12.58 -9.16 0.48
CA HIS A 35 11.19 -9.60 0.61
C HIS A 35 10.94 -11.00 0.05
N SER A 36 11.64 -11.39 -1.04
CA SER A 36 11.53 -12.73 -1.61
C SER A 36 12.00 -13.86 -0.68
N ALA A 37 12.91 -13.55 0.24
CA ALA A 37 13.39 -14.52 1.23
C ALA A 37 12.49 -14.59 2.46
N THR A 38 11.80 -13.50 2.82
CA THR A 38 11.10 -13.38 4.10
C THR A 38 9.59 -13.56 4.00
N LEU A 39 8.95 -13.17 2.90
CA LEU A 39 7.50 -13.10 2.76
C LEU A 39 6.81 -14.45 2.98
N MET A 40 7.24 -15.50 2.27
CA MET A 40 6.60 -16.82 2.35
C MET A 40 6.83 -17.53 3.70
N PRO A 41 8.04 -17.49 4.31
CA PRO A 41 8.23 -17.92 5.68
C PRO A 41 7.30 -17.20 6.67
N MET A 42 7.17 -15.86 6.59
CA MET A 42 6.25 -15.11 7.44
C MET A 42 4.79 -15.59 7.29
N ALA A 43 4.34 -15.86 6.07
CA ALA A 43 2.98 -16.37 5.81
C ALA A 43 2.78 -17.77 6.40
N ALA A 44 3.75 -18.67 6.21
CA ALA A 44 3.70 -20.03 6.73
C ALA A 44 3.68 -20.07 8.26
N ASP A 45 4.58 -19.31 8.91
CA ASP A 45 4.65 -19.22 10.36
C ASP A 45 3.36 -18.62 10.95
N LEU A 46 2.78 -17.64 10.29
CA LEU A 46 1.58 -16.97 10.74
C LEU A 46 0.37 -17.90 10.69
N LEU A 47 0.19 -18.65 9.60
CA LEU A 47 -0.85 -19.68 9.49
C LEU A 47 -0.66 -20.78 10.53
N LYS A 48 0.56 -21.29 10.71
CA LYS A 48 0.89 -22.31 11.71
C LYS A 48 0.56 -21.83 13.12
N ASN A 49 0.98 -20.62 13.49
CA ASN A 49 0.80 -20.09 14.85
C ASN A 49 -0.65 -19.73 15.18
N THR A 50 -1.48 -19.50 14.16
CA THR A 50 -2.93 -19.26 14.33
C THR A 50 -3.75 -20.55 14.25
N GLY A 51 -3.15 -21.69 13.93
CA GLY A 51 -3.87 -22.94 13.68
C GLY A 51 -4.75 -22.91 12.43
N LEU A 52 -4.50 -21.96 11.51
CA LEU A 52 -5.25 -21.79 10.28
C LEU A 52 -4.51 -22.43 9.10
N THR A 53 -5.26 -22.76 8.07
CA THR A 53 -4.71 -23.27 6.81
C THR A 53 -5.02 -22.32 5.67
N LEU A 54 -4.27 -22.38 4.60
CA LEU A 54 -4.55 -21.59 3.39
C LEU A 54 -5.94 -21.92 2.82
N ASP A 55 -6.36 -23.17 2.87
CA ASP A 55 -7.69 -23.60 2.41
C ASP A 55 -8.82 -22.94 3.18
N GLY A 56 -8.59 -22.64 4.45
CA GLY A 56 -9.55 -21.93 5.31
C GLY A 56 -9.62 -20.42 5.07
N MET A 57 -8.82 -19.85 4.16
CA MET A 57 -8.89 -18.43 3.78
C MET A 57 -9.93 -18.23 2.67
N ASP A 58 -10.76 -17.21 2.82
CA ASP A 58 -11.79 -16.85 1.83
C ASP A 58 -11.21 -15.95 0.72
N VAL A 59 -10.23 -15.10 1.05
CA VAL A 59 -9.62 -14.11 0.14
C VAL A 59 -8.12 -14.06 0.34
N VAL A 60 -7.39 -13.93 -0.77
CA VAL A 60 -5.96 -13.59 -0.79
C VAL A 60 -5.81 -12.14 -1.24
N ALA A 61 -5.22 -11.30 -0.40
CA ALA A 61 -5.04 -9.87 -0.65
C ALA A 61 -3.57 -9.50 -0.80
N VAL A 62 -3.29 -8.48 -1.59
CA VAL A 62 -1.93 -7.96 -1.76
C VAL A 62 -1.95 -6.48 -2.09
N ALA A 63 -0.98 -5.74 -1.58
CA ALA A 63 -0.68 -4.40 -2.08
C ALA A 63 -0.14 -4.52 -3.51
N SER A 64 -0.97 -4.15 -4.47
CA SER A 64 -0.65 -4.25 -5.91
C SER A 64 0.05 -3.02 -6.47
N GLY A 65 0.19 -1.97 -5.69
CA GLY A 65 0.79 -0.68 -6.04
C GLY A 65 -0.08 0.52 -5.65
N PRO A 66 0.46 1.73 -5.82
CA PRO A 66 1.82 2.06 -6.27
C PRO A 66 2.90 1.59 -5.30
N GLY A 67 4.15 1.52 -5.78
CA GLY A 67 5.27 1.15 -4.92
C GLY A 67 6.55 0.78 -5.65
N SER A 68 7.47 0.16 -4.92
CA SER A 68 8.69 -0.42 -5.45
C SER A 68 8.37 -1.44 -6.53
N PHE A 69 8.97 -1.27 -7.72
CA PHE A 69 8.81 -2.18 -8.85
C PHE A 69 9.17 -3.63 -8.48
N THR A 70 10.28 -3.81 -7.76
CA THR A 70 10.74 -5.11 -7.27
C THR A 70 9.78 -5.68 -6.22
N GLY A 71 9.39 -4.86 -5.24
CA GLY A 71 8.51 -5.29 -4.15
C GLY A 71 7.15 -5.76 -4.64
N VAL A 72 6.48 -4.98 -5.48
CA VAL A 72 5.18 -5.35 -6.07
C VAL A 72 5.28 -6.63 -6.92
N ARG A 73 6.40 -6.81 -7.67
CA ARG A 73 6.66 -8.02 -8.45
C ARG A 73 7.01 -9.26 -7.62
N ILE A 74 7.27 -9.10 -6.34
CA ILE A 74 7.39 -10.21 -5.37
C ILE A 74 6.01 -10.53 -4.79
N GLY A 75 5.30 -9.52 -4.29
CA GLY A 75 4.02 -9.71 -3.59
C GLY A 75 2.91 -10.24 -4.48
N VAL A 76 2.71 -9.64 -5.67
CA VAL A 76 1.60 -10.03 -6.55
C VAL A 76 1.74 -11.48 -7.05
N PRO A 77 2.89 -11.96 -7.56
CA PRO A 77 3.06 -13.37 -7.88
C PRO A 77 2.93 -14.32 -6.69
N ALA A 78 3.41 -13.92 -5.50
CA ALA A 78 3.23 -14.71 -4.28
C ALA A 78 1.74 -14.88 -3.94
N ALA A 79 0.97 -13.79 -3.98
CA ALA A 79 -0.47 -13.83 -3.77
C ALA A 79 -1.19 -14.70 -4.81
N LYS A 80 -0.80 -14.60 -6.10
CA LYS A 80 -1.32 -15.50 -7.15
C LYS A 80 -1.04 -16.97 -6.83
N GLY A 81 0.19 -17.28 -6.43
CA GLY A 81 0.58 -18.64 -6.08
C GLY A 81 -0.22 -19.20 -4.90
N LEU A 82 -0.52 -18.37 -3.89
CA LEU A 82 -1.38 -18.76 -2.77
C LEU A 82 -2.84 -18.97 -3.17
N ALA A 83 -3.35 -18.15 -4.09
CA ALA A 83 -4.76 -18.20 -4.50
C ALA A 83 -5.07 -19.31 -5.50
N TRP A 84 -4.09 -19.65 -6.37
CA TRP A 84 -4.28 -20.53 -7.52
C TRP A 84 -4.81 -21.93 -7.20
N PRO A 85 -4.26 -22.68 -6.20
CA PRO A 85 -4.67 -24.06 -5.95
C PRO A 85 -6.15 -24.24 -5.58
N GLY A 86 -6.76 -23.23 -4.94
CA GLY A 86 -8.15 -23.24 -4.50
C GLY A 86 -9.06 -22.29 -5.26
N ASP A 87 -8.59 -21.75 -6.39
CA ASP A 87 -9.31 -20.70 -7.16
C ASP A 87 -9.86 -19.57 -6.28
N LYS A 88 -9.06 -19.16 -5.28
CA LYS A 88 -9.49 -18.19 -4.29
C LYS A 88 -9.65 -16.81 -4.87
N PRO A 89 -10.71 -16.07 -4.49
CA PRO A 89 -10.86 -14.67 -4.82
C PRO A 89 -9.66 -13.84 -4.34
N CYS A 90 -9.26 -12.87 -5.13
CA CYS A 90 -8.11 -12.02 -4.88
C CYS A 90 -8.49 -10.55 -4.76
N ALA A 91 -7.80 -9.83 -3.89
CA ALA A 91 -7.94 -8.39 -3.73
C ALA A 91 -6.60 -7.68 -4.04
N PRO A 92 -6.41 -7.14 -5.26
CA PRO A 92 -5.28 -6.26 -5.57
C PRO A 92 -5.54 -4.86 -5.01
N CYS A 93 -5.02 -4.59 -3.81
CA CYS A 93 -5.29 -3.37 -3.07
C CYS A 93 -4.36 -2.22 -3.46
N SER A 94 -4.86 -0.98 -3.41
CA SER A 94 -4.03 0.21 -3.45
C SER A 94 -3.17 0.27 -2.19
N THR A 95 -1.85 0.44 -2.36
CA THR A 95 -0.92 0.61 -1.24
C THR A 95 -1.24 1.88 -0.45
N LEU A 96 -1.61 2.97 -1.13
CA LEU A 96 -1.91 4.25 -0.49
C LEU A 96 -3.20 4.16 0.33
N GLU A 97 -4.22 3.47 -0.17
CA GLU A 97 -5.44 3.21 0.60
C GLU A 97 -5.16 2.30 1.81
N ALA A 98 -4.36 1.24 1.64
CA ALA A 98 -3.97 0.37 2.74
C ALA A 98 -3.26 1.13 3.86
N MET A 99 -2.38 2.08 3.53
CA MET A 99 -1.74 2.96 4.52
C MET A 99 -2.75 3.88 5.21
N ALA A 100 -3.68 4.46 4.45
CA ALA A 100 -4.69 5.35 5.01
C ALA A 100 -5.61 4.64 6.02
N TRP A 101 -5.93 3.36 5.80
CA TRP A 101 -6.69 2.55 6.76
C TRP A 101 -6.04 2.47 8.14
N GLN A 102 -4.71 2.50 8.24
CA GLN A 102 -4.00 2.53 9.53
C GLN A 102 -4.27 3.81 10.31
N CYS A 103 -4.65 4.88 9.62
CA CYS A 103 -4.93 6.20 10.20
C CYS A 103 -6.42 6.47 10.38
N ALA A 104 -7.33 5.57 9.99
CA ALA A 104 -8.77 5.80 9.99
C ALA A 104 -9.34 6.18 11.36
N HIS A 105 -8.65 5.81 12.46
CA HIS A 105 -9.04 6.14 13.84
C HIS A 105 -8.62 7.54 14.28
N VAL A 106 -7.68 8.20 13.57
CA VAL A 106 -7.15 9.53 13.96
C VAL A 106 -8.14 10.64 13.63
N GLY A 107 -8.95 10.45 12.59
CA GLY A 107 -9.85 11.48 12.07
C GLY A 107 -9.14 12.54 11.22
N GLY A 108 -9.91 13.35 10.49
CA GLY A 108 -9.40 14.43 9.64
C GLY A 108 -8.84 13.96 8.30
N GLU A 109 -7.98 14.78 7.69
CA GLU A 109 -7.39 14.46 6.39
C GLU A 109 -6.07 13.70 6.53
N ILE A 110 -5.93 12.66 5.71
CA ILE A 110 -4.78 11.78 5.67
C ILE A 110 -4.12 11.93 4.29
N CYS A 111 -2.82 12.18 4.29
CA CYS A 111 -1.97 12.14 3.12
C CYS A 111 -1.10 10.88 3.18
N ALA A 112 -1.49 9.85 2.44
CA ALA A 112 -0.68 8.66 2.26
C ALA A 112 0.35 8.90 1.16
N ALA A 113 1.65 8.77 1.49
CA ALA A 113 2.73 9.12 0.59
C ALA A 113 3.85 8.07 0.57
N MET A 114 4.32 7.71 -0.62
CA MET A 114 5.50 6.87 -0.83
C MET A 114 6.55 7.63 -1.64
N ASP A 115 7.83 7.41 -1.33
CA ASP A 115 8.93 8.01 -2.09
C ASP A 115 9.00 7.46 -3.52
N ALA A 116 8.62 8.27 -4.50
CA ALA A 116 8.72 7.95 -5.92
C ALA A 116 10.06 8.33 -6.53
N ARG A 117 11.05 8.76 -5.69
CA ARG A 117 12.35 9.28 -6.10
C ARG A 117 12.27 10.61 -6.87
N ARG A 118 13.41 11.30 -7.00
CA ARG A 118 13.55 12.56 -7.77
C ARG A 118 12.59 13.67 -7.30
N ASN A 119 12.45 13.83 -6.00
CA ASN A 119 11.59 14.85 -5.39
C ASN A 119 10.11 14.71 -5.76
N GLN A 120 9.67 13.48 -6.04
CA GLN A 120 8.28 13.10 -6.30
C GLN A 120 7.80 12.08 -5.29
N VAL A 121 6.50 12.05 -5.07
CA VAL A 121 5.82 11.04 -4.25
C VAL A 121 4.70 10.36 -5.03
N TYR A 122 4.47 9.07 -4.76
CA TYR A 122 3.15 8.51 -4.99
C TYR A 122 2.28 8.96 -3.84
N CYS A 123 1.15 9.56 -4.14
CA CYS A 123 0.27 10.13 -3.13
C CYS A 123 -1.19 9.91 -3.46
N ALA A 124 -1.98 9.71 -2.41
CA ALA A 124 -3.43 9.85 -2.41
C ALA A 124 -3.87 10.47 -1.08
N ARG A 125 -4.92 11.27 -1.12
CA ARG A 125 -5.51 11.90 0.06
C ARG A 125 -6.83 11.23 0.41
N PHE A 126 -7.09 11.15 1.70
CA PHE A 126 -8.28 10.52 2.25
C PHE A 126 -8.83 11.39 3.37
N ARG A 127 -10.10 11.18 3.72
CA ARG A 127 -10.73 11.73 4.91
C ARG A 127 -11.17 10.58 5.80
N ALA A 128 -10.79 10.64 7.07
CA ALA A 128 -11.21 9.68 8.09
C ALA A 128 -12.25 10.32 9.00
N GLU A 129 -13.41 9.67 9.14
CA GLU A 129 -14.48 10.09 10.02
C GLU A 129 -15.11 8.86 10.68
N ASN A 130 -15.12 8.84 12.02
CA ASN A 130 -15.70 7.72 12.79
C ASN A 130 -15.19 6.32 12.39
N GLY A 131 -13.92 6.21 12.06
CA GLY A 131 -13.29 4.95 11.61
C GLY A 131 -13.61 4.55 10.16
N ALA A 132 -14.39 5.34 9.45
CA ALA A 132 -14.60 5.19 8.01
C ALA A 132 -13.57 6.02 7.22
N LEU A 133 -13.25 5.55 6.02
CA LEU A 133 -12.28 6.17 5.13
C LEU A 133 -12.94 6.55 3.82
N THR A 134 -12.88 7.83 3.45
CA THR A 134 -13.32 8.35 2.16
C THR A 134 -12.12 8.79 1.33
N ARG A 135 -11.99 8.28 0.13
CA ARG A 135 -10.93 8.70 -0.81
C ARG A 135 -11.25 10.08 -1.38
N LEU A 136 -10.30 11.01 -1.29
CA LEU A 136 -10.40 12.38 -1.84
C LEU A 136 -9.73 12.50 -3.20
N THR A 137 -8.60 11.80 -3.41
CA THR A 137 -7.86 11.84 -4.68
C THR A 137 -7.47 10.44 -5.14
N PRO A 138 -7.31 10.21 -6.47
CA PRO A 138 -6.79 8.94 -6.99
C PRO A 138 -5.32 8.73 -6.61
N ASP A 139 -4.85 7.49 -6.73
CA ASP A 139 -3.43 7.18 -6.63
C ASP A 139 -2.70 7.81 -7.83
N ARG A 140 -1.63 8.57 -7.57
CA ARG A 140 -0.86 9.26 -8.62
C ARG A 140 0.57 9.56 -8.17
N ALA A 141 1.46 9.73 -9.14
CA ALA A 141 2.78 10.29 -8.92
C ALA A 141 2.73 11.81 -9.13
N MET A 142 3.26 12.59 -8.20
CA MET A 142 3.22 14.05 -8.28
C MET A 142 4.44 14.69 -7.63
N GLY A 143 4.68 15.97 -7.95
CA GLY A 143 5.69 16.78 -7.30
C GLY A 143 5.25 17.25 -5.91
N LEU A 144 6.22 17.58 -5.05
CA LEU A 144 5.93 18.08 -3.71
C LEU A 144 5.24 19.45 -3.74
N ASP A 145 5.57 20.30 -4.70
CA ASP A 145 4.96 21.64 -4.85
C ASP A 145 3.48 21.51 -5.19
N GLU A 146 3.13 20.61 -6.13
CA GLU A 146 1.75 20.32 -6.52
C GLU A 146 0.94 19.77 -5.32
N LEU A 147 1.55 18.86 -4.53
CA LEU A 147 0.92 18.35 -3.31
C LEU A 147 0.70 19.47 -2.27
N ALA A 148 1.69 20.35 -2.10
CA ALA A 148 1.57 21.47 -1.16
C ALA A 148 0.46 22.45 -1.56
N ASP A 149 0.28 22.70 -2.86
CA ASP A 149 -0.83 23.55 -3.35
C ASP A 149 -2.20 22.91 -3.06
N GLU A 150 -2.34 21.60 -3.22
CA GLU A 150 -3.56 20.90 -2.85
C GLU A 150 -3.85 20.93 -1.34
N VAL A 151 -2.82 20.74 -0.51
CA VAL A 151 -2.95 20.83 0.95
C VAL A 151 -3.34 22.25 1.35
N ARG A 152 -2.73 23.27 0.77
CA ARG A 152 -3.09 24.67 0.99
C ARG A 152 -4.55 24.95 0.61
N ALA A 153 -4.99 24.42 -0.52
CA ALA A 153 -6.37 24.59 -0.98
C ALA A 153 -7.41 23.91 -0.06
N SER A 154 -7.03 22.81 0.60
CA SER A 154 -7.92 22.15 1.58
C SER A 154 -8.06 22.95 2.89
N GLY A 155 -7.05 23.72 3.27
CA GLY A 155 -7.00 24.49 4.51
C GLY A 155 -6.99 23.63 5.80
N LEU A 156 -6.84 22.31 5.68
CA LEU A 156 -6.93 21.37 6.81
C LEU A 156 -5.57 20.76 7.14
N PRO A 157 -5.29 20.47 8.43
CA PRO A 157 -4.12 19.73 8.83
C PRO A 157 -4.08 18.34 8.19
N GLN A 158 -2.88 17.88 7.81
CA GLN A 158 -2.68 16.57 7.20
C GLN A 158 -2.01 15.60 8.17
N THR A 159 -2.59 14.40 8.34
CA THR A 159 -1.91 13.26 8.95
C THR A 159 -1.10 12.55 7.87
N LEU A 160 0.21 12.45 8.05
CA LEU A 160 1.13 11.88 7.05
C LEU A 160 1.50 10.45 7.40
N VAL A 161 1.39 9.53 6.42
CA VAL A 161 1.69 8.11 6.56
C VAL A 161 2.44 7.58 5.32
N GLY A 162 3.33 6.63 5.51
CA GLY A 162 4.13 5.97 4.47
C GLY A 162 5.60 6.37 4.48
N ASP A 163 6.41 5.67 3.70
CA ASP A 163 7.85 5.90 3.60
C ASP A 163 8.22 7.24 2.92
N GLY A 164 7.30 7.87 2.19
CA GLY A 164 7.42 9.23 1.66
C GLY A 164 6.99 10.33 2.64
N ALA A 165 6.40 9.99 3.80
CA ALA A 165 5.80 10.96 4.72
C ALA A 165 6.80 12.00 5.25
N HIS A 166 8.04 11.61 5.57
CA HIS A 166 9.07 12.56 5.98
C HIS A 166 9.46 13.55 4.88
N LEU A 167 9.41 13.12 3.62
CA LEU A 167 9.69 14.01 2.49
C LEU A 167 8.58 15.07 2.35
N VAL A 168 7.32 14.62 2.46
CA VAL A 168 6.14 15.49 2.46
C VAL A 168 6.15 16.45 3.65
N GLN A 169 6.44 15.95 4.86
CA GLN A 169 6.52 16.78 6.06
C GLN A 169 7.46 17.97 5.86
N ARG A 170 8.70 17.74 5.43
CA ARG A 170 9.67 18.82 5.20
C ARG A 170 9.17 19.85 4.20
N ALA A 171 8.49 19.42 3.14
CA ALA A 171 7.93 20.32 2.15
C ALA A 171 6.79 21.18 2.70
N LEU A 172 5.87 20.59 3.45
CA LEU A 172 4.73 21.29 4.03
C LEU A 172 5.16 22.25 5.16
N GLU A 173 6.03 21.81 6.07
CA GLU A 173 6.56 22.64 7.16
C GLU A 173 7.33 23.85 6.63
N GLY A 174 8.14 23.68 5.57
CA GLY A 174 8.83 24.77 4.89
C GLY A 174 7.91 25.86 4.33
N LEU A 175 6.62 25.52 4.13
CA LEU A 175 5.58 26.44 3.64
C LEU A 175 4.59 26.86 4.75
N GLY A 176 4.84 26.48 6.00
CA GLY A 176 3.96 26.77 7.13
C GLY A 176 2.61 26.04 7.09
N LEU A 177 2.51 24.93 6.34
CA LEU A 177 1.29 24.14 6.23
C LEU A 177 1.22 23.11 7.37
N PRO A 178 0.08 23.02 8.10
CA PRO A 178 -0.02 22.15 9.26
C PRO A 178 -0.06 20.67 8.86
N CYS A 179 0.86 19.88 9.43
CA CYS A 179 0.91 18.45 9.23
C CYS A 179 1.51 17.73 10.45
N ALA A 180 1.21 16.44 10.59
CA ALA A 180 1.76 15.58 11.62
C ALA A 180 2.07 14.20 11.05
N LEU A 181 3.21 13.62 11.42
CA LEU A 181 3.54 12.24 11.10
C LEU A 181 2.78 11.27 12.00
N MET A 182 2.41 10.14 11.44
CA MET A 182 2.02 8.99 12.26
C MET A 182 3.20 8.54 13.16
N PRO A 183 2.92 7.98 14.35
CA PRO A 183 3.95 7.42 15.20
C PRO A 183 4.82 6.39 14.44
N PRO A 184 6.11 6.23 14.77
CA PRO A 184 7.05 5.39 14.00
C PRO A 184 6.58 3.96 13.75
N HIS A 185 5.84 3.36 14.69
CA HIS A 185 5.31 1.98 14.58
C HIS A 185 4.06 1.87 13.69
N LEU A 186 3.44 3.00 13.33
CA LEU A 186 2.28 3.10 12.43
C LEU A 186 2.60 3.86 11.14
N LEU A 187 3.85 4.26 10.94
CA LEU A 187 4.25 5.10 9.81
C LEU A 187 4.34 4.32 8.50
N TYR A 188 4.73 3.05 8.56
CA TYR A 188 5.02 2.25 7.37
C TYR A 188 3.85 1.35 6.97
N GLN A 189 3.89 0.90 5.72
CA GLN A 189 2.93 -0.01 5.11
C GLN A 189 2.82 -1.32 5.90
N THR A 190 1.60 -1.80 6.12
CA THR A 190 1.34 -3.08 6.79
C THR A 190 0.28 -3.91 6.06
N ALA A 191 0.38 -5.22 6.20
CA ALA A 191 -0.59 -6.14 5.63
C ALA A 191 -1.98 -6.04 6.30
N TRP A 192 -2.07 -5.52 7.53
CA TRP A 192 -3.37 -5.23 8.14
C TRP A 192 -4.15 -4.18 7.34
N GLY A 193 -3.49 -3.11 6.90
CA GLY A 193 -4.12 -2.10 6.04
C GLY A 193 -4.59 -2.70 4.71
N VAL A 194 -3.79 -3.62 4.13
CA VAL A 194 -4.18 -4.37 2.92
C VAL A 194 -5.42 -5.23 3.18
N ALA A 195 -5.49 -5.92 4.32
CA ALA A 195 -6.67 -6.72 4.68
C ALA A 195 -7.93 -5.84 4.86
N ARG A 196 -7.82 -4.64 5.42
CA ARG A 196 -8.92 -3.67 5.53
C ARG A 196 -9.43 -3.21 4.16
N CYS A 197 -8.50 -2.89 3.25
CA CYS A 197 -8.83 -2.57 1.87
C CYS A 197 -9.53 -3.75 1.17
N ALA A 198 -9.02 -4.97 1.33
CA ALA A 198 -9.60 -6.18 0.76
C ALA A 198 -11.01 -6.48 1.29
N LEU A 199 -11.25 -6.27 2.58
CA LEU A 199 -12.58 -6.45 3.17
C LEU A 199 -13.61 -5.48 2.56
N ARG A 200 -13.23 -4.21 2.34
CA ARG A 200 -14.07 -3.26 1.61
C ARG A 200 -14.34 -3.74 0.18
N MET A 201 -13.28 -4.11 -0.57
CA MET A 201 -13.42 -4.62 -1.94
C MET A 201 -14.35 -5.84 -2.03
N ALA A 202 -14.24 -6.75 -1.05
CA ALA A 202 -15.12 -7.92 -0.98
C ALA A 202 -16.59 -7.54 -0.76
N ARG A 203 -16.86 -6.60 0.15
CA ARG A 203 -18.22 -6.09 0.42
C ARG A 203 -18.83 -5.38 -0.78
N GLU A 204 -17.99 -4.78 -1.64
CA GLU A 204 -18.38 -4.07 -2.86
C GLU A 204 -18.36 -4.98 -4.11
N GLY A 205 -18.06 -6.27 -3.99
CA GLY A 205 -18.01 -7.21 -5.10
C GLY A 205 -16.86 -6.95 -6.10
N GLN A 206 -15.76 -6.34 -5.64
CA GLN A 206 -14.60 -5.93 -6.46
C GLN A 206 -13.44 -6.94 -6.45
N LEU A 207 -13.68 -8.15 -5.95
CA LEU A 207 -12.67 -9.21 -5.99
C LEU A 207 -12.45 -9.70 -7.42
N VAL A 208 -11.24 -10.14 -7.70
CA VAL A 208 -10.84 -10.66 -9.00
C VAL A 208 -10.31 -12.09 -8.89
N SER A 209 -10.19 -12.80 -10.01
CA SER A 209 -9.48 -14.09 -10.03
C SER A 209 -7.98 -13.91 -9.89
N ALA A 210 -7.26 -14.96 -9.46
CA ALA A 210 -5.80 -14.96 -9.44
C ALA A 210 -5.18 -14.65 -10.82
N ALA A 211 -5.81 -15.09 -11.90
CA ALA A 211 -5.37 -14.80 -13.26
C ALA A 211 -5.46 -13.30 -13.59
N ALA A 212 -6.54 -12.65 -13.20
CA ALA A 212 -6.80 -11.23 -13.49
C ALA A 212 -6.01 -10.26 -12.57
N MET A 213 -5.51 -10.74 -11.42
CA MET A 213 -4.73 -9.91 -10.51
C MET A 213 -3.43 -9.45 -11.18
N ALA A 214 -3.16 -8.14 -11.19
CA ALA A 214 -1.98 -7.55 -11.80
C ALA A 214 -1.41 -6.41 -10.96
N PRO A 215 -0.10 -6.11 -11.10
CA PRO A 215 0.50 -4.92 -10.54
C PRO A 215 -0.12 -3.64 -11.11
N SER A 216 -0.32 -2.62 -10.25
CA SER A 216 -0.78 -1.29 -10.63
C SER A 216 0.43 -0.34 -10.72
N TYR A 217 0.88 -0.06 -11.94
CA TYR A 217 2.02 0.82 -12.18
C TYR A 217 1.54 2.24 -12.49
N HIS A 218 1.85 3.19 -11.61
CA HIS A 218 1.54 4.62 -11.78
C HIS A 218 2.71 5.41 -12.41
N ARG A 219 3.78 4.72 -12.76
CA ARG A 219 4.96 5.28 -13.43
C ARG A 219 5.63 4.22 -14.29
N LEU A 220 6.19 4.61 -15.43
CA LEU A 220 7.03 3.73 -16.23
C LEU A 220 8.26 3.27 -15.44
N SER A 221 8.70 2.04 -15.65
CA SER A 221 9.94 1.53 -15.06
C SER A 221 11.13 2.40 -15.47
N GLN A 222 12.24 2.30 -14.73
CA GLN A 222 13.45 3.04 -15.08
C GLN A 222 13.94 2.65 -16.49
N ALA A 223 13.90 1.35 -16.81
CA ALA A 223 14.30 0.85 -18.13
C ALA A 223 13.44 1.40 -19.28
N GLU A 224 12.12 1.43 -19.10
CA GLU A 224 11.19 2.00 -20.11
C GLU A 224 11.44 3.50 -20.30
N ARG A 225 11.71 4.25 -19.23
CA ARG A 225 12.03 5.68 -19.31
C ARG A 225 13.35 5.95 -19.99
N GLU A 226 14.37 5.11 -19.73
CA GLU A 226 15.70 5.20 -20.39
C GLU A 226 15.57 4.89 -21.88
N LEU A 227 14.78 3.86 -22.23
CA LEU A 227 14.49 3.52 -23.62
C LEU A 227 13.83 4.68 -24.37
N LEU A 228 12.75 5.22 -23.83
CA LEU A 228 12.05 6.37 -24.41
C LEU A 228 12.93 7.63 -24.51
N SER A 229 13.86 7.79 -23.56
CA SER A 229 14.83 8.90 -23.59
C SER A 229 15.89 8.70 -24.68
N ALA A 230 16.32 7.47 -24.91
CA ALA A 230 17.27 7.10 -25.97
C ALA A 230 16.63 7.29 -27.35
N GLU A 231 15.39 6.81 -27.55
CA GLU A 231 14.64 6.99 -28.80
C GLU A 231 14.47 8.48 -29.16
N LYS A 232 14.13 9.33 -28.17
CA LYS A 232 14.04 10.79 -28.38
C LYS A 232 15.37 11.46 -28.73
N ARG A 233 16.51 10.89 -28.33
CA ARG A 233 17.85 11.39 -28.71
C ARG A 233 18.24 10.96 -30.11
N THR A 234 17.81 9.79 -30.56
CA THR A 234 18.12 9.25 -31.89
C THR A 234 17.25 9.88 -32.98
N ALA A 235 16.10 10.43 -32.60
CA ALA A 235 15.16 11.11 -33.52
C ALA A 235 15.42 12.61 -33.71
N ARG A 236 16.50 13.16 -33.09
CA ARG A 236 17.01 14.55 -33.27
C ARG A 236 18.33 14.55 -33.99
#